data_171afaec7e3ebb2ae55aa1080d48be8e
#
_entry.id   171afaec7e3ebb2ae55aa1080d48be8e
#
_cell.length_a   1.000
_cell.length_b   1.000
_cell.length_c   1.000
_cell.angle_alpha   90.00
_cell.angle_beta   90.00
_cell.angle_gamma   90.00
#
_symmetry.space_group_name_H-M   'P 1'
#
loop_
_entity.id
_entity.type
_entity.pdbx_description
1 polymer ?
#
loop_
_entity_poly.entity_id
_entity_poly.type
_entity_poly.pdbx_seq_one_letter_code
_entity_poly.pdbx_strand_id
1 'polypeptide(L)'
;MRLSELTQAGRTPALPLSITLADAAGPAELQLLTLLRVLPGQRYVGAGIWRGRTVLAKLLVGSKAARHFQRERAGVRLLAEQHLTTPQLLADGLQEGEGGWLLFEYLQDAHSLAEEWARVETLPPLADEQSAVLGEALGVIGQMHGKGLWQADLHLDNLLRYNNQVFLIDGAGIQVEQASKPLSRQKVLENLGVFFAQLPRNLEPFTEELLVYYLLANGEHGLPMEALQKQIDKVRAWRLKDYLGKVGRDCSLFSVQDSASGLRAARREEEAAMLPVLEHADALLEQGHIYKTGGAATVGRVHSQGRDLLVKRYNIKNLLHWGKRFWRPSRAWHSWVEGNRLLFLGIATPKPLGVLEKRTLWLRREAYLVTEHLSGPDLIEAFAPHVDTGDVPEAQLQALDRLFADLTRERISHGDLKGHNLFWDNGRWALIDLDAMQQHGSDAGFAAAHARDRERLLRNWPVNSALRTRLEQRLG
;
A
#
# COMPACT_ATOMS: atom_id res chain seq x y z
N MET A 1 -33.07 9.13 11.48
CA MET A 1 -32.51 8.01 12.27
C MET A 1 -31.66 8.54 13.42
N ARG A 2 -31.42 7.74 14.46
CA ARG A 2 -30.50 8.09 15.54
C ARG A 2 -29.03 7.77 15.10
N LEU A 3 -28.07 8.48 15.71
CA LEU A 3 -26.66 8.29 15.39
C LEU A 3 -26.18 6.85 15.64
N SER A 4 -26.66 6.21 16.72
CA SER A 4 -26.31 4.82 17.08
C SER A 4 -26.75 3.78 16.04
N GLU A 5 -27.79 4.06 15.26
CA GLU A 5 -28.28 3.14 14.23
C GLU A 5 -27.26 2.95 13.08
N LEU A 6 -26.32 3.89 12.91
CA LEU A 6 -25.20 3.74 11.97
C LEU A 6 -24.29 2.54 12.30
N THR A 7 -24.30 2.03 13.54
CA THR A 7 -23.51 0.83 13.88
C THR A 7 -23.87 -0.38 13.02
N GLN A 8 -25.12 -0.43 12.53
CA GLN A 8 -25.64 -1.54 11.71
C GLN A 8 -25.76 -1.17 10.22
N ALA A 9 -25.47 0.08 9.84
CA ALA A 9 -25.68 0.57 8.48
C ALA A 9 -24.73 -0.03 7.41
N GLY A 10 -23.74 -0.80 7.85
CA GLY A 10 -22.80 -1.45 6.93
C GLY A 10 -21.82 -0.48 6.26
N ARG A 11 -21.22 -0.91 5.16
CA ARG A 11 -20.20 -0.15 4.43
C ARG A 11 -20.81 0.82 3.41
N THR A 12 -21.93 0.47 2.81
CA THR A 12 -22.60 1.21 1.74
C THR A 12 -24.08 1.44 2.06
N PRO A 13 -24.40 2.25 3.09
CA PRO A 13 -25.78 2.57 3.40
C PRO A 13 -26.42 3.36 2.26
N ALA A 14 -27.75 3.24 2.11
CA ALA A 14 -28.49 4.03 1.14
C ALA A 14 -28.45 5.52 1.51
N LEU A 15 -28.24 6.38 0.53
CA LEU A 15 -28.23 7.83 0.67
C LEU A 15 -29.46 8.45 -0.03
N PRO A 16 -29.95 9.62 0.41
CA PRO A 16 -29.47 10.41 1.56
C PRO A 16 -29.88 9.81 2.91
N LEU A 17 -29.06 10.04 3.96
CA LEU A 17 -29.35 9.65 5.33
C LEU A 17 -29.71 10.88 6.17
N SER A 18 -30.87 10.87 6.81
CA SER A 18 -31.29 11.88 7.77
C SER A 18 -31.00 11.43 9.20
N ILE A 19 -30.08 12.14 9.87
CA ILE A 19 -29.60 11.80 11.21
C ILE A 19 -29.88 12.97 12.16
N THR A 20 -30.53 12.68 13.28
CA THR A 20 -30.81 13.71 14.32
C THR A 20 -29.56 13.87 15.20
N LEU A 21 -29.02 15.08 15.23
CA LEU A 21 -27.89 15.49 16.07
C LEU A 21 -28.38 16.56 17.06
N ALA A 22 -27.91 16.52 18.30
CA ALA A 22 -28.28 17.51 19.31
C ALA A 22 -27.01 18.29 19.76
N ASP A 23 -27.05 19.61 19.61
CA ASP A 23 -26.09 20.56 20.15
C ASP A 23 -26.70 21.46 21.23
N ALA A 24 -25.96 22.47 21.69
CA ALA A 24 -26.45 23.44 22.69
C ALA A 24 -27.70 24.24 22.25
N ALA A 25 -27.94 24.37 20.95
CA ALA A 25 -29.10 25.05 20.38
C ALA A 25 -30.29 24.11 20.15
N GLY A 26 -30.20 22.85 20.55
CA GLY A 26 -31.23 21.82 20.43
C GLY A 26 -30.99 20.84 19.27
N PRO A 27 -31.90 19.88 19.10
CA PRO A 27 -31.80 18.88 18.04
C PRO A 27 -31.97 19.50 16.66
N ALA A 28 -31.13 19.07 15.71
CA ALA A 28 -31.20 19.43 14.30
C ALA A 28 -30.95 18.22 13.45
N GLU A 29 -31.49 18.21 12.24
CA GLU A 29 -31.30 17.12 11.28
C GLU A 29 -30.07 17.40 10.43
N LEU A 30 -29.16 16.40 10.36
CA LEU A 30 -28.10 16.32 9.36
C LEU A 30 -28.61 15.45 8.21
N GLN A 31 -28.70 16.00 7.01
CA GLN A 31 -28.96 15.26 5.80
C GLN A 31 -27.62 14.92 5.15
N LEU A 32 -27.13 13.69 5.34
CA LEU A 32 -25.89 13.19 4.75
C LEU A 32 -26.14 12.81 3.31
N LEU A 33 -25.48 13.48 2.37
CA LEU A 33 -25.70 13.35 0.92
C LEU A 33 -24.68 12.42 0.26
N THR A 34 -23.43 12.44 0.74
CA THR A 34 -22.35 11.61 0.19
C THR A 34 -21.54 11.01 1.32
N LEU A 35 -20.90 9.87 1.04
CA LEU A 35 -19.95 9.24 1.94
C LEU A 35 -18.56 9.24 1.29
N LEU A 36 -17.58 9.79 1.99
CA LEU A 36 -16.19 9.86 1.58
C LEU A 36 -15.36 8.72 2.19
N ARG A 37 -15.66 8.36 3.44
CA ARG A 37 -14.96 7.28 4.15
C ARG A 37 -15.88 6.57 5.13
N VAL A 38 -15.88 5.23 5.08
CA VAL A 38 -16.69 4.41 5.99
C VAL A 38 -15.83 3.34 6.64
N LEU A 39 -15.85 3.30 7.97
CA LEU A 39 -15.43 2.17 8.80
C LEU A 39 -16.69 1.63 9.48
N PRO A 40 -17.27 0.53 8.98
CA PRO A 40 -18.55 0.01 9.46
C PRO A 40 -18.57 -0.17 10.97
N GLY A 41 -19.65 0.29 11.62
CA GLY A 41 -19.80 0.21 13.06
C GLY A 41 -18.89 1.10 13.90
N GLN A 42 -18.09 2.00 13.28
CA GLN A 42 -17.14 2.86 13.98
C GLN A 42 -17.14 4.31 13.52
N ARG A 43 -17.05 4.57 12.21
CA ARG A 43 -16.92 5.93 11.68
C ARG A 43 -17.51 6.06 10.28
N TYR A 44 -18.27 7.13 10.09
CA TYR A 44 -18.81 7.56 8.81
C TYR A 44 -18.41 9.01 8.57
N VAL A 45 -17.76 9.28 7.44
CA VAL A 45 -17.35 10.63 7.03
C VAL A 45 -17.99 10.95 5.69
N GLY A 46 -18.62 12.09 5.58
CA GLY A 46 -19.29 12.49 4.34
C GLY A 46 -19.74 13.95 4.34
N ALA A 47 -20.16 14.41 3.16
CA ALA A 47 -20.73 15.73 3.02
C ALA A 47 -22.26 15.68 3.17
N GLY A 48 -22.81 16.72 3.77
CA GLY A 48 -24.23 16.83 4.00
C GLY A 48 -24.69 18.26 4.25
N ILE A 49 -25.99 18.42 4.52
CA ILE A 49 -26.58 19.71 4.87
C ILE A 49 -26.99 19.68 6.33
N TRP A 50 -26.58 20.70 7.08
CA TRP A 50 -26.95 20.92 8.46
C TRP A 50 -27.33 22.39 8.69
N ARG A 51 -28.53 22.62 9.17
CA ARG A 51 -29.10 24.00 9.34
C ARG A 51 -28.91 24.87 8.10
N GLY A 52 -29.15 24.33 6.91
CA GLY A 52 -29.04 25.03 5.63
C GLY A 52 -27.62 25.29 5.12
N ARG A 53 -26.60 24.78 5.80
CA ARG A 53 -25.18 24.89 5.36
C ARG A 53 -24.64 23.55 4.93
N THR A 54 -23.84 23.55 3.88
CA THR A 54 -23.04 22.35 3.51
C THR A 54 -21.91 22.16 4.51
N VAL A 55 -21.79 20.94 5.05
CA VAL A 55 -20.82 20.57 6.08
C VAL A 55 -20.13 19.26 5.73
N LEU A 56 -18.90 19.10 6.20
CA LEU A 56 -18.25 17.79 6.32
C LEU A 56 -18.59 17.22 7.69
N ALA A 57 -19.24 16.07 7.72
CA ALA A 57 -19.64 15.39 8.95
C ALA A 57 -18.69 14.21 9.23
N LYS A 58 -18.12 14.16 10.44
CA LYS A 58 -17.44 12.98 11.00
C LYS A 58 -18.34 12.40 12.09
N LEU A 59 -18.95 11.25 11.83
CA LEU A 59 -19.87 10.55 12.71
C LEU A 59 -19.16 9.33 13.31
N LEU A 60 -19.08 9.28 14.63
CA LEU A 60 -18.32 8.29 15.39
C LEU A 60 -19.30 7.47 16.23
N VAL A 61 -19.33 6.15 15.98
CA VAL A 61 -20.29 5.24 16.61
C VAL A 61 -19.58 4.02 17.23
N GLY A 62 -20.33 3.18 17.94
CA GLY A 62 -19.80 1.99 18.59
C GLY A 62 -19.06 2.27 19.89
N SER A 63 -18.51 1.22 20.51
CA SER A 63 -17.94 1.24 21.87
C SER A 63 -16.77 2.22 22.08
N LYS A 64 -16.08 2.63 21.02
CA LYS A 64 -14.93 3.55 21.07
C LYS A 64 -15.28 4.99 20.64
N ALA A 65 -16.54 5.27 20.33
CA ALA A 65 -16.99 6.56 19.80
C ALA A 65 -16.55 7.75 20.65
N ALA A 66 -16.82 7.72 21.95
CA ALA A 66 -16.44 8.80 22.86
C ALA A 66 -14.94 9.08 22.87
N ARG A 67 -14.11 8.04 22.90
CA ARG A 67 -12.65 8.18 22.84
C ARG A 67 -12.18 8.79 21.52
N HIS A 68 -12.74 8.35 20.39
CA HIS A 68 -12.39 8.87 19.06
C HIS A 68 -12.85 10.32 18.93
N PHE A 69 -14.05 10.65 19.42
CA PHE A 69 -14.56 12.01 19.45
C PHE A 69 -13.63 12.97 20.23
N GLN A 70 -13.26 12.62 21.45
CA GLN A 70 -12.40 13.46 22.27
C GLN A 70 -11.04 13.70 21.62
N ARG A 71 -10.45 12.68 21.01
CA ARG A 71 -9.18 12.82 20.30
C ARG A 71 -9.28 13.73 19.09
N GLU A 72 -10.30 13.54 18.25
CA GLU A 72 -10.52 14.35 17.05
C GLU A 72 -10.73 15.82 17.44
N ARG A 73 -11.63 16.04 18.39
CA ARG A 73 -11.95 17.38 18.89
C ARG A 73 -10.73 18.10 19.48
N ALA A 74 -9.95 17.41 20.31
CA ALA A 74 -8.76 17.98 20.94
C ALA A 74 -7.72 18.38 19.89
N GLY A 75 -7.45 17.53 18.91
CA GLY A 75 -6.44 17.83 17.88
C GLY A 75 -6.86 18.98 16.97
N VAL A 76 -8.13 19.03 16.55
CA VAL A 76 -8.63 20.17 15.74
C VAL A 76 -8.54 21.48 16.51
N ARG A 77 -8.89 21.49 17.80
CA ARG A 77 -8.74 22.68 18.65
C ARG A 77 -7.30 23.10 18.79
N LEU A 78 -6.39 22.17 19.01
CA LEU A 78 -4.95 22.47 19.06
C LEU A 78 -4.45 23.12 17.77
N LEU A 79 -4.85 22.63 16.59
CA LEU A 79 -4.48 23.24 15.31
C LEU A 79 -4.99 24.69 15.23
N ALA A 80 -6.25 24.93 15.58
CA ALA A 80 -6.88 26.26 15.55
C ALA A 80 -6.23 27.22 16.57
N GLU A 81 -6.00 26.77 17.80
CA GLU A 81 -5.34 27.56 18.87
C GLU A 81 -3.89 27.96 18.51
N GLN A 82 -3.19 27.13 17.75
CA GLN A 82 -1.85 27.43 17.25
C GLN A 82 -1.85 28.18 15.91
N HIS A 83 -3.04 28.61 15.43
CA HIS A 83 -3.22 29.34 14.17
C HIS A 83 -2.69 28.58 12.94
N LEU A 84 -2.76 27.26 12.95
CA LEU A 84 -2.47 26.43 11.78
C LEU A 84 -3.71 26.32 10.91
N THR A 85 -3.50 26.32 9.59
CA THR A 85 -4.60 26.25 8.62
C THR A 85 -5.28 24.87 8.71
N THR A 86 -6.53 24.84 9.14
CA THR A 86 -7.37 23.64 9.29
C THR A 86 -8.83 24.01 9.03
N PRO A 87 -9.68 23.09 8.54
CA PRO A 87 -11.11 23.36 8.36
C PRO A 87 -11.77 23.79 9.67
N GLN A 88 -12.59 24.83 9.61
CA GLN A 88 -13.30 25.35 10.79
C GLN A 88 -14.22 24.28 11.38
N LEU A 89 -14.12 24.00 12.67
CA LEU A 89 -15.09 23.21 13.42
C LEU A 89 -16.33 24.07 13.68
N LEU A 90 -17.44 23.73 13.06
CA LEU A 90 -18.70 24.51 13.13
C LEU A 90 -19.57 24.08 14.32
N ALA A 91 -19.61 22.79 14.60
CA ALA A 91 -20.32 22.21 15.71
C ALA A 91 -19.75 20.85 16.08
N ASP A 92 -19.93 20.48 17.34
CA ASP A 92 -19.56 19.15 17.83
C ASP A 92 -20.55 18.69 18.94
N GLY A 93 -20.69 17.39 19.12
CA GLY A 93 -21.50 16.83 20.19
C GLY A 93 -21.14 15.39 20.51
N LEU A 94 -21.29 15.05 21.79
CA LEU A 94 -21.19 13.68 22.29
C LEU A 94 -22.50 13.34 22.97
N GLN A 95 -23.21 12.36 22.41
CA GLN A 95 -24.52 11.90 22.91
C GLN A 95 -24.30 10.54 23.60
N GLU A 96 -24.65 10.47 24.87
CA GLU A 96 -24.46 9.24 25.66
C GLU A 96 -25.28 8.09 25.05
N GLY A 97 -24.65 6.93 24.86
CA GLY A 97 -25.28 5.78 24.23
C GLY A 97 -25.46 5.88 22.70
N GLU A 98 -25.30 7.05 22.10
CA GLU A 98 -25.50 7.26 20.66
C GLU A 98 -24.18 7.33 19.89
N GLY A 99 -23.23 8.14 20.36
CA GLY A 99 -21.96 8.36 19.71
C GLY A 99 -21.51 9.82 19.74
N GLY A 100 -20.45 10.13 19.01
CA GLY A 100 -19.91 11.48 18.86
C GLY A 100 -19.97 11.96 17.41
N TRP A 101 -20.07 13.25 17.21
CA TRP A 101 -20.10 13.85 15.90
C TRP A 101 -19.37 15.19 15.89
N LEU A 102 -18.72 15.50 14.75
CA LEU A 102 -18.08 16.78 14.49
C LEU A 102 -18.49 17.23 13.09
N LEU A 103 -18.87 18.49 12.96
CA LEU A 103 -19.24 19.13 11.71
C LEU A 103 -18.24 20.23 11.40
N PHE A 104 -17.63 20.13 10.24
CA PHE A 104 -16.65 21.09 9.74
C PHE A 104 -17.20 21.87 8.56
N GLU A 105 -16.61 23.02 8.29
CA GLU A 105 -16.82 23.64 6.98
C GLU A 105 -16.45 22.65 5.87
N TYR A 106 -17.27 22.63 4.83
CA TYR A 106 -17.01 21.80 3.67
C TYR A 106 -16.18 22.58 2.66
N LEU A 107 -14.95 22.15 2.44
CA LEU A 107 -14.05 22.74 1.45
C LEU A 107 -14.40 22.12 0.08
N GLN A 108 -15.33 22.75 -0.63
CA GLN A 108 -15.79 22.25 -1.92
C GLN A 108 -14.65 22.30 -2.93
N ASP A 109 -14.49 21.20 -3.71
CA ASP A 109 -13.43 21.03 -4.71
C ASP A 109 -12.00 21.00 -4.12
N ALA A 110 -11.86 20.86 -2.79
CA ALA A 110 -10.56 20.57 -2.20
C ALA A 110 -10.08 19.19 -2.61
N HIS A 111 -8.80 19.05 -2.87
CA HIS A 111 -8.16 17.79 -3.19
C HIS A 111 -6.92 17.59 -2.31
N SER A 112 -6.54 16.34 -2.08
CA SER A 112 -5.38 16.04 -1.25
C SER A 112 -4.07 16.24 -2.02
N LEU A 113 -3.00 16.55 -1.31
CA LEU A 113 -1.66 16.55 -1.90
C LEU A 113 -1.27 15.14 -2.38
N ALA A 114 -1.90 14.07 -1.86
CA ALA A 114 -1.71 12.72 -2.40
C ALA A 114 -2.32 12.55 -3.80
N GLU A 115 -3.48 13.17 -4.07
CA GLU A 115 -4.06 13.18 -5.42
C GLU A 115 -3.22 14.00 -6.40
N GLU A 116 -2.64 15.12 -5.96
CA GLU A 116 -1.68 15.89 -6.76
C GLU A 116 -0.40 15.08 -7.02
N TRP A 117 0.15 14.47 -5.98
CA TRP A 117 1.32 13.61 -6.07
C TRP A 117 1.12 12.47 -7.09
N ALA A 118 -0.02 11.78 -7.06
CA ALA A 118 -0.32 10.70 -8.00
C ALA A 118 -0.29 11.10 -9.48
N ARG A 119 -0.46 12.39 -9.79
CA ARG A 119 -0.37 12.91 -11.17
C ARG A 119 1.08 13.15 -11.61
N VAL A 120 1.99 13.36 -10.67
CA VAL A 120 3.38 13.76 -10.93
C VAL A 120 4.43 12.72 -10.49
N GLU A 121 4.03 11.67 -9.77
CA GLU A 121 4.95 10.68 -9.19
C GLU A 121 5.80 9.93 -10.22
N THR A 122 5.34 9.84 -11.47
CA THR A 122 6.04 9.17 -12.57
C THR A 122 7.04 10.07 -13.30
N LEU A 123 7.05 11.38 -13.00
CA LEU A 123 8.03 12.32 -13.56
C LEU A 123 9.44 11.99 -13.02
N PRO A 124 10.49 12.49 -13.67
CA PRO A 124 11.85 12.38 -13.14
C PRO A 124 11.94 12.93 -11.71
N PRO A 125 12.78 12.32 -10.84
CA PRO A 125 12.95 12.81 -9.47
C PRO A 125 13.29 14.30 -9.42
N LEU A 126 12.64 15.03 -8.52
CA LEU A 126 12.73 16.49 -8.34
C LEU A 126 12.29 17.33 -9.55
N ALA A 127 11.47 16.79 -10.46
CA ALA A 127 10.76 17.66 -11.40
C ALA A 127 10.05 18.80 -10.64
N ASP A 128 9.93 19.97 -11.29
CA ASP A 128 9.37 21.16 -10.64
C ASP A 128 8.02 20.92 -9.99
N GLU A 129 7.17 20.13 -10.66
CA GLU A 129 5.84 19.76 -10.17
C GLU A 129 5.91 18.85 -8.92
N GLN A 130 6.85 17.91 -8.87
CA GLN A 130 7.09 17.07 -7.69
C GLN A 130 7.61 17.91 -6.53
N SER A 131 8.56 18.80 -6.81
CA SER A 131 9.16 19.71 -5.83
C SER A 131 8.14 20.69 -5.26
N ALA A 132 7.19 21.16 -6.07
CA ALA A 132 6.10 22.02 -5.63
C ALA A 132 5.19 21.30 -4.62
N VAL A 133 4.71 20.10 -4.94
CA VAL A 133 3.82 19.34 -4.04
C VAL A 133 4.51 18.97 -2.73
N LEU A 134 5.72 18.41 -2.80
CA LEU A 134 6.45 17.96 -1.61
C LEU A 134 6.99 19.14 -0.79
N GLY A 135 7.39 20.24 -1.45
CA GLY A 135 7.86 21.44 -0.81
C GLY A 135 6.78 22.11 0.04
N GLU A 136 5.55 22.23 -0.50
CA GLU A 136 4.43 22.75 0.29
C GLU A 136 4.07 21.85 1.46
N ALA A 137 4.04 20.51 1.25
CA ALA A 137 3.82 19.57 2.34
C ALA A 137 4.86 19.76 3.46
N LEU A 138 6.14 19.82 3.11
CA LEU A 138 7.24 19.99 4.06
C LEU A 138 7.21 21.37 4.75
N GLY A 139 6.80 22.43 4.03
CA GLY A 139 6.57 23.74 4.61
C GLY A 139 5.50 23.74 5.70
N VAL A 140 4.34 23.12 5.43
CA VAL A 140 3.26 22.99 6.41
C VAL A 140 3.67 22.11 7.61
N ILE A 141 4.39 21.01 7.37
CA ILE A 141 4.95 20.17 8.43
C ILE A 141 5.93 20.97 9.29
N GLY A 142 6.79 21.79 8.67
CA GLY A 142 7.72 22.67 9.37
C GLY A 142 6.99 23.67 10.28
N GLN A 143 5.95 24.32 9.78
CA GLN A 143 5.10 25.23 10.56
C GLN A 143 4.46 24.52 11.75
N MET A 144 3.91 23.32 11.56
CA MET A 144 3.30 22.52 12.62
C MET A 144 4.33 22.15 13.70
N HIS A 145 5.52 21.70 13.30
CA HIS A 145 6.61 21.36 14.21
C HIS A 145 7.14 22.58 14.97
N GLY A 146 7.21 23.76 14.33
CA GLY A 146 7.56 25.02 14.96
C GLY A 146 6.60 25.46 16.07
N LYS A 147 5.36 24.95 16.06
CA LYS A 147 4.34 25.18 17.10
C LYS A 147 4.30 24.09 18.17
N GLY A 148 5.20 23.11 18.11
CA GLY A 148 5.27 21.99 19.06
C GLY A 148 4.25 20.89 18.82
N LEU A 149 3.64 20.86 17.65
CA LEU A 149 2.64 19.87 17.23
C LEU A 149 3.25 18.89 16.24
N TRP A 150 2.72 17.67 16.23
CA TRP A 150 3.07 16.64 15.24
C TRP A 150 1.86 15.75 14.96
N GLN A 151 1.83 15.13 13.79
CA GLN A 151 0.76 14.21 13.40
C GLN A 151 1.28 12.79 13.36
N ALA A 152 0.67 11.90 14.15
CA ALA A 152 1.13 10.51 14.30
C ALA A 152 1.05 9.69 13.01
N ASP A 153 0.03 9.94 12.18
CA ASP A 153 -0.16 9.33 10.86
C ASP A 153 0.00 10.42 9.79
N LEU A 154 1.20 10.97 9.71
CA LEU A 154 1.52 12.05 8.78
C LEU A 154 1.67 11.52 7.35
N HIS A 155 0.78 11.92 6.46
CA HIS A 155 0.82 11.55 5.03
C HIS A 155 0.13 12.63 4.16
N LEU A 156 0.38 12.58 2.85
CA LEU A 156 -0.11 13.58 1.90
C LEU A 156 -1.64 13.68 1.82
N ASP A 157 -2.39 12.59 2.14
CA ASP A 157 -3.87 12.64 2.22
C ASP A 157 -4.38 13.49 3.38
N ASN A 158 -3.56 13.75 4.41
CA ASN A 158 -3.93 14.61 5.53
C ASN A 158 -3.63 16.10 5.27
N LEU A 159 -3.21 16.44 4.06
CA LEU A 159 -2.92 17.77 3.58
C LEU A 159 -3.84 18.06 2.39
N LEU A 160 -4.85 18.92 2.58
CA LEU A 160 -5.79 19.30 1.53
C LEU A 160 -5.43 20.66 0.95
N ARG A 161 -5.39 20.75 -0.37
CA ARG A 161 -5.33 22.03 -1.08
C ARG A 161 -6.73 22.59 -1.29
N TYR A 162 -6.90 23.84 -0.87
CA TYR A 162 -8.10 24.63 -1.11
C TYR A 162 -7.74 26.11 -1.23
N ASN A 163 -8.16 26.78 -2.31
CA ASN A 163 -7.91 28.20 -2.56
C ASN A 163 -6.41 28.59 -2.39
N ASN A 164 -5.51 27.84 -3.00
CA ASN A 164 -4.04 28.02 -2.91
C ASN A 164 -3.46 27.95 -1.50
N GLN A 165 -4.17 27.37 -0.54
CA GLN A 165 -3.68 27.09 0.80
C GLN A 165 -3.75 25.60 1.10
N VAL A 166 -2.82 25.11 1.92
CA VAL A 166 -2.81 23.73 2.38
C VAL A 166 -3.39 23.65 3.79
N PHE A 167 -4.42 22.83 3.93
CA PHE A 167 -5.16 22.62 5.17
C PHE A 167 -4.74 21.29 5.82
N LEU A 168 -4.38 21.33 7.10
CA LEU A 168 -4.17 20.14 7.93
C LEU A 168 -5.50 19.54 8.34
N ILE A 169 -5.70 18.26 8.08
CA ILE A 169 -6.91 17.52 8.48
C ILE A 169 -6.55 16.31 9.35
N ASP A 170 -7.58 15.63 9.88
CA ASP A 170 -7.49 14.47 10.76
C ASP A 170 -6.90 14.79 12.15
N GLY A 171 -7.65 15.56 12.92
CA GLY A 171 -7.29 15.99 14.27
C GLY A 171 -6.96 14.83 15.22
N ALA A 172 -7.53 13.63 15.03
CA ALA A 172 -7.25 12.47 15.87
C ALA A 172 -5.77 12.05 15.88
N GLY A 173 -5.03 12.40 14.83
CA GLY A 173 -3.60 12.15 14.71
C GLY A 173 -2.72 13.23 15.35
N ILE A 174 -3.27 14.41 15.64
CA ILE A 174 -2.51 15.54 16.18
C ILE A 174 -2.16 15.32 17.65
N GLN A 175 -0.91 15.58 17.95
CA GLN A 175 -0.36 15.50 19.30
C GLN A 175 0.53 16.72 19.57
N VAL A 176 0.77 17.00 20.85
CA VAL A 176 1.56 18.13 21.32
C VAL A 176 2.68 17.62 22.22
N GLU A 177 3.90 18.08 22.00
CA GLU A 177 5.01 17.91 22.95
C GLU A 177 5.01 19.07 23.96
N GLN A 178 5.09 20.30 23.45
CA GLN A 178 4.91 21.53 24.23
C GLN A 178 4.34 22.61 23.31
N ALA A 179 3.11 23.02 23.57
CA ALA A 179 2.43 24.03 22.75
C ALA A 179 3.22 25.34 22.64
N SER A 180 3.22 25.92 21.44
CA SER A 180 3.91 27.19 21.11
C SER A 180 5.43 27.17 21.28
N LYS A 181 6.04 25.99 21.38
CA LYS A 181 7.50 25.83 21.31
C LYS A 181 7.85 24.80 20.25
N PRO A 182 8.95 24.99 19.50
CA PRO A 182 9.37 24.00 18.51
C PRO A 182 9.53 22.59 19.11
N LEU A 183 9.18 21.58 18.34
CA LEU A 183 9.41 20.17 18.72
C LEU A 183 10.90 19.92 19.01
N SER A 184 11.17 18.98 19.91
CA SER A 184 12.52 18.47 20.09
C SER A 184 13.04 17.85 18.78
N ARG A 185 14.36 17.95 18.54
CA ARG A 185 15.02 17.37 17.36
C ARG A 185 14.68 15.89 17.19
N GLN A 186 14.62 15.14 18.28
CA GLN A 186 14.27 13.71 18.23
C GLN A 186 12.86 13.50 17.67
N LYS A 187 11.88 14.28 18.12
CA LYS A 187 10.50 14.20 17.66
C LYS A 187 10.37 14.64 16.19
N VAL A 188 11.09 15.67 15.78
CA VAL A 188 11.19 16.11 14.37
C VAL A 188 11.68 14.97 13.48
N LEU A 189 12.81 14.32 13.85
CA LEU A 189 13.35 13.19 13.07
C LEU A 189 12.39 12.03 12.99
N GLU A 190 11.71 11.68 14.10
CA GLU A 190 10.71 10.61 14.13
C GLU A 190 9.54 10.91 13.18
N ASN A 191 8.99 12.12 13.21
CA ASN A 191 7.82 12.48 12.41
C ASN A 191 8.15 12.69 10.93
N LEU A 192 9.30 13.32 10.60
CA LEU A 192 9.81 13.38 9.23
C LEU A 192 10.11 11.97 8.69
N GLY A 193 10.62 11.06 9.53
CA GLY A 193 10.77 9.65 9.18
C GLY A 193 9.46 8.99 8.75
N VAL A 194 8.32 9.33 9.40
CA VAL A 194 6.98 8.86 8.99
C VAL A 194 6.60 9.42 7.62
N PHE A 195 6.87 10.71 7.37
CA PHE A 195 6.57 11.35 6.09
C PHE A 195 7.40 10.76 4.94
N PHE A 196 8.73 10.80 5.05
CA PHE A 196 9.63 10.32 4.00
C PHE A 196 9.54 8.82 3.73
N ALA A 197 9.17 8.02 4.74
CA ALA A 197 8.98 6.58 4.55
C ALA A 197 7.87 6.21 3.57
N GLN A 198 7.00 7.13 3.21
CA GLN A 198 5.89 6.93 2.28
C GLN A 198 6.23 7.31 0.84
N LEU A 199 7.26 8.12 0.68
CA LEU A 199 7.71 8.56 -0.64
C LEU A 199 8.40 7.42 -1.40
N PRO A 200 8.31 7.42 -2.74
CA PRO A 200 9.02 6.48 -3.57
C PRO A 200 10.53 6.47 -3.30
N ARG A 201 11.13 5.29 -3.39
CA ARG A 201 12.55 5.13 -3.05
C ARG A 201 13.52 5.87 -3.99
N ASN A 202 13.12 6.15 -5.22
CA ASN A 202 13.91 6.95 -6.14
C ASN A 202 14.10 8.40 -5.71
N LEU A 203 13.32 8.88 -4.74
CA LEU A 203 13.49 10.20 -4.12
C LEU A 203 14.45 10.20 -2.91
N GLU A 204 14.84 9.03 -2.42
CA GLU A 204 15.69 8.91 -1.24
C GLU A 204 17.05 9.63 -1.38
N PRO A 205 17.74 9.57 -2.55
CA PRO A 205 18.97 10.33 -2.76
C PRO A 205 18.79 11.85 -2.68
N PHE A 206 17.56 12.35 -2.82
CA PHE A 206 17.22 13.76 -2.86
C PHE A 206 16.54 14.26 -1.57
N THR A 207 16.63 13.47 -0.49
CA THR A 207 16.02 13.83 0.80
C THR A 207 16.59 15.15 1.35
N GLU A 208 17.87 15.42 1.14
CA GLU A 208 18.52 16.65 1.61
C GLU A 208 17.97 17.89 0.90
N GLU A 209 17.78 17.82 -0.42
CA GLU A 209 17.19 18.90 -1.22
C GLU A 209 15.74 19.17 -0.81
N LEU A 210 14.96 18.13 -0.56
CA LEU A 210 13.60 18.26 -0.07
C LEU A 210 13.52 18.87 1.34
N LEU A 211 14.49 18.57 2.22
CA LEU A 211 14.54 19.14 3.55
C LEU A 211 14.71 20.66 3.57
N VAL A 212 15.22 21.27 2.50
CA VAL A 212 15.34 22.74 2.41
C VAL A 212 13.97 23.40 2.62
N TYR A 213 12.90 22.85 2.04
CA TYR A 213 11.54 23.41 2.22
C TYR A 213 11.07 23.33 3.67
N TYR A 214 11.41 22.25 4.38
CA TYR A 214 11.13 22.12 5.80
C TYR A 214 11.91 23.14 6.63
N LEU A 215 13.22 23.27 6.37
CA LEU A 215 14.12 24.15 7.11
C LEU A 215 13.80 25.63 6.91
N LEU A 216 13.28 26.02 5.75
CA LEU A 216 12.78 27.37 5.51
C LEU A 216 11.58 27.71 6.41
N ALA A 217 10.75 26.72 6.77
CA ALA A 217 9.60 26.91 7.65
C ALA A 217 9.93 26.68 9.13
N ASN A 218 10.93 25.84 9.44
CA ASN A 218 11.38 25.51 10.80
C ASN A 218 12.88 25.18 10.82
N GLY A 219 13.69 26.20 10.92
CA GLY A 219 15.17 26.10 11.01
C GLY A 219 15.73 25.87 12.41
N GLU A 220 14.90 25.50 13.41
CA GLU A 220 15.30 25.37 14.82
C GLU A 220 16.42 24.34 15.04
N HIS A 221 16.38 23.22 14.28
CA HIS A 221 17.33 22.13 14.46
C HIS A 221 18.07 21.79 13.18
N GLY A 222 19.40 21.58 13.29
CA GLY A 222 20.13 20.80 12.30
C GLY A 222 19.66 19.34 12.31
N LEU A 223 19.39 18.79 11.11
CA LEU A 223 18.85 17.44 10.94
C LEU A 223 19.93 16.54 10.32
N PRO A 224 20.65 15.74 11.12
CA PRO A 224 21.67 14.82 10.60
C PRO A 224 21.01 13.80 9.66
N MET A 225 21.46 13.75 8.39
CA MET A 225 20.88 12.88 7.35
C MET A 225 20.92 11.41 7.74
N GLU A 226 22.02 10.92 8.33
CA GLU A 226 22.13 9.54 8.82
C GLU A 226 21.07 9.20 9.87
N ALA A 227 20.79 10.12 10.81
CA ALA A 227 19.77 9.93 11.83
C ALA A 227 18.35 9.91 11.22
N LEU A 228 18.08 10.79 10.25
CA LEU A 228 16.81 10.79 9.53
C LEU A 228 16.64 9.50 8.72
N GLN A 229 17.65 9.08 7.95
CA GLN A 229 17.61 7.85 7.19
C GLN A 229 17.31 6.63 8.06
N LYS A 230 17.94 6.55 9.23
CA LYS A 230 17.66 5.48 10.21
C LYS A 230 16.19 5.46 10.66
N GLN A 231 15.56 6.63 10.84
CA GLN A 231 14.12 6.69 11.16
C GLN A 231 13.25 6.28 9.97
N ILE A 232 13.59 6.73 8.76
CA ILE A 232 12.90 6.33 7.52
C ILE A 232 12.90 4.81 7.39
N ASP A 233 14.05 4.17 7.52
CA ASP A 233 14.19 2.72 7.38
C ASP A 233 13.42 1.95 8.46
N LYS A 234 13.46 2.44 9.71
CA LYS A 234 12.66 1.88 10.82
C LYS A 234 11.16 1.94 10.51
N VAL A 235 10.66 3.07 10.02
CA VAL A 235 9.24 3.23 9.68
C VAL A 235 8.87 2.36 8.49
N ARG A 236 9.70 2.30 7.43
CA ARG A 236 9.48 1.43 6.27
C ARG A 236 9.39 -0.05 6.67
N ALA A 237 10.31 -0.51 7.50
CA ALA A 237 10.29 -1.88 8.00
C ALA A 237 9.01 -2.19 8.81
N TRP A 238 8.59 -1.25 9.66
CA TRP A 238 7.35 -1.39 10.41
C TRP A 238 6.12 -1.40 9.49
N ARG A 239 6.05 -0.49 8.51
CA ARG A 239 4.94 -0.42 7.54
C ARG A 239 4.83 -1.70 6.71
N LEU A 240 5.96 -2.22 6.23
CA LEU A 240 5.99 -3.50 5.51
C LEU A 240 5.45 -4.63 6.38
N LYS A 241 5.92 -4.73 7.62
CA LYS A 241 5.45 -5.75 8.58
C LYS A 241 3.94 -5.62 8.84
N ASP A 242 3.44 -4.41 9.07
CA ASP A 242 2.00 -4.14 9.28
C ASP A 242 1.19 -4.50 8.04
N TYR A 243 1.64 -4.11 6.85
CA TYR A 243 0.99 -4.44 5.59
C TYR A 243 0.91 -5.95 5.36
N LEU A 244 2.02 -6.68 5.55
CA LEU A 244 2.03 -8.14 5.41
C LEU A 244 1.16 -8.83 6.46
N GLY A 245 1.03 -8.27 7.66
CA GLY A 245 0.06 -8.72 8.65
C GLY A 245 -1.41 -8.53 8.23
N LYS A 246 -1.69 -7.58 7.33
CA LYS A 246 -3.04 -7.35 6.78
C LYS A 246 -3.39 -8.30 5.63
N VAL A 247 -2.39 -8.82 4.91
CA VAL A 247 -2.57 -9.73 3.76
C VAL A 247 -3.36 -11.01 4.12
N GLY A 248 -3.26 -11.45 5.37
CA GLY A 248 -3.96 -12.64 5.90
C GLY A 248 -5.13 -12.33 6.84
N ARG A 249 -5.62 -11.08 6.86
CA ARG A 249 -6.69 -10.65 7.78
C ARG A 249 -7.77 -9.89 7.05
N ASP A 250 -9.03 -10.16 7.37
CA ASP A 250 -10.15 -9.36 6.85
C ASP A 250 -10.04 -7.91 7.31
N CYS A 251 -9.95 -6.98 6.34
CA CYS A 251 -9.74 -5.54 6.59
C CYS A 251 -10.17 -4.69 5.38
N SER A 252 -9.86 -3.40 5.40
CA SER A 252 -10.17 -2.49 4.27
C SER A 252 -9.41 -2.83 2.98
N LEU A 253 -8.24 -3.49 3.07
CA LEU A 253 -7.40 -3.82 1.91
C LEU A 253 -7.65 -5.23 1.38
N PHE A 254 -7.99 -6.16 2.25
CA PHE A 254 -8.14 -7.58 1.92
C PHE A 254 -9.43 -8.15 2.48
N SER A 255 -10.09 -8.98 1.69
CA SER A 255 -11.17 -9.85 2.13
C SER A 255 -10.58 -11.21 2.44
N VAL A 256 -10.74 -11.70 3.66
CA VAL A 256 -10.18 -12.99 4.08
C VAL A 256 -11.24 -13.80 4.81
N GLN A 257 -11.44 -15.03 4.37
CA GLN A 257 -12.29 -16.03 5.02
C GLN A 257 -11.46 -17.27 5.31
N ASP A 258 -11.34 -17.63 6.58
CA ASP A 258 -10.61 -18.81 7.04
C ASP A 258 -11.56 -19.77 7.78
N SER A 259 -11.60 -21.01 7.32
CA SER A 259 -12.51 -22.05 7.82
C SER A 259 -11.87 -23.43 7.76
N ALA A 260 -12.54 -24.42 8.36
CA ALA A 260 -12.14 -25.81 8.29
C ALA A 260 -12.15 -26.38 6.85
N SER A 261 -12.94 -25.80 5.96
CA SER A 261 -13.06 -26.21 4.54
C SER A 261 -12.10 -25.49 3.61
N GLY A 262 -11.52 -24.35 4.02
CA GLY A 262 -10.58 -23.60 3.19
C GLY A 262 -10.23 -22.23 3.73
N LEU A 263 -9.15 -21.70 3.18
CA LEU A 263 -8.73 -20.31 3.32
C LEU A 263 -8.90 -19.63 1.96
N ARG A 264 -9.65 -18.54 1.92
CA ARG A 264 -9.81 -17.69 0.75
C ARG A 264 -9.41 -16.26 1.11
N ALA A 265 -8.55 -15.68 0.30
CA ALA A 265 -8.21 -14.26 0.41
C ALA A 265 -8.22 -13.63 -0.97
N ALA A 266 -8.67 -12.37 -1.03
CA ALA A 266 -8.62 -11.53 -2.22
C ALA A 266 -8.35 -10.09 -1.83
N ARG A 267 -7.86 -9.29 -2.77
CA ARG A 267 -7.87 -7.84 -2.58
C ARG A 267 -9.31 -7.36 -2.43
N ARG A 268 -9.56 -6.44 -1.51
CA ARG A 268 -10.94 -5.98 -1.22
C ARG A 268 -11.63 -5.40 -2.45
N GLU A 269 -10.91 -4.63 -3.25
CA GLU A 269 -11.38 -4.04 -4.49
C GLU A 269 -11.72 -5.09 -5.58
N GLU A 270 -11.11 -6.27 -5.49
CA GLU A 270 -11.26 -7.38 -6.43
C GLU A 270 -12.19 -8.49 -5.92
N GLU A 271 -12.71 -8.37 -4.70
CA GLU A 271 -13.45 -9.45 -4.03
C GLU A 271 -14.59 -10.00 -4.87
N ALA A 272 -15.46 -9.12 -5.40
CA ALA A 272 -16.60 -9.51 -6.19
C ALA A 272 -16.22 -10.21 -7.50
N ALA A 273 -15.12 -9.76 -8.12
CA ALA A 273 -14.61 -10.33 -9.37
C ALA A 273 -13.88 -11.66 -9.15
N MET A 274 -13.16 -11.79 -8.02
CA MET A 274 -12.35 -12.98 -7.75
C MET A 274 -13.13 -14.13 -7.13
N LEU A 275 -14.27 -13.87 -6.48
CA LEU A 275 -15.07 -14.91 -5.86
C LEU A 275 -15.45 -16.03 -6.84
N PRO A 276 -16.09 -15.76 -7.99
CA PRO A 276 -16.44 -16.81 -8.96
C PRO A 276 -15.19 -17.47 -9.59
N VAL A 277 -14.10 -16.73 -9.77
CA VAL A 277 -12.85 -17.28 -10.32
C VAL A 277 -12.24 -18.31 -9.37
N LEU A 278 -12.21 -18.02 -8.09
CA LEU A 278 -11.66 -18.92 -7.07
C LEU A 278 -12.56 -20.15 -6.83
N GLU A 279 -13.88 -19.96 -6.89
CA GLU A 279 -14.85 -21.06 -6.71
C GLU A 279 -14.82 -22.05 -7.89
N HIS A 280 -14.62 -21.57 -9.11
CA HIS A 280 -14.65 -22.37 -10.33
C HIS A 280 -13.29 -22.48 -11.03
N ALA A 281 -12.18 -22.33 -10.29
CA ALA A 281 -10.83 -22.27 -10.84
C ALA A 281 -10.45 -23.48 -11.70
N ASP A 282 -10.89 -24.68 -11.35
CA ASP A 282 -10.61 -25.89 -12.14
C ASP A 282 -11.34 -25.86 -13.49
N ALA A 283 -12.63 -25.54 -13.50
CA ALA A 283 -13.42 -25.45 -14.72
C ALA A 283 -12.91 -24.32 -15.65
N LEU A 284 -12.50 -23.20 -15.08
CA LEU A 284 -11.90 -22.10 -15.85
C LEU A 284 -10.54 -22.49 -16.45
N LEU A 285 -9.73 -23.26 -15.73
CA LEU A 285 -8.48 -23.78 -16.27
C LEU A 285 -8.73 -24.77 -17.42
N GLU A 286 -9.73 -25.64 -17.32
CA GLU A 286 -10.09 -26.59 -18.38
C GLU A 286 -10.55 -25.89 -19.68
N GLN A 287 -11.20 -24.74 -19.55
CA GLN A 287 -11.66 -23.92 -20.68
C GLN A 287 -10.61 -22.92 -21.16
N GLY A 288 -9.57 -22.66 -20.37
CA GLY A 288 -8.54 -21.67 -20.62
C GLY A 288 -7.39 -22.17 -21.49
N HIS A 289 -6.43 -21.30 -21.72
CA HIS A 289 -5.19 -21.66 -22.39
C HIS A 289 -4.15 -22.13 -21.37
N ILE A 290 -3.80 -23.42 -21.42
CA ILE A 290 -2.86 -24.02 -20.48
C ILE A 290 -1.42 -23.85 -20.97
N TYR A 291 -0.60 -23.17 -20.19
CA TYR A 291 0.84 -23.03 -20.43
C TYR A 291 1.64 -24.23 -19.89
N LYS A 292 1.18 -24.83 -18.77
CA LYS A 292 1.89 -25.93 -18.12
C LYS A 292 0.90 -26.84 -17.41
N THR A 293 1.04 -28.16 -17.62
CA THR A 293 0.27 -29.19 -16.92
C THR A 293 1.17 -30.15 -16.15
N GLY A 294 0.62 -30.71 -15.07
CA GLY A 294 1.25 -31.83 -14.34
C GLY A 294 2.35 -31.38 -13.36
N GLY A 295 3.05 -32.36 -12.81
CA GLY A 295 4.10 -32.12 -11.81
C GLY A 295 3.58 -31.41 -10.55
N ALA A 296 4.23 -30.31 -10.19
CA ALA A 296 3.97 -29.58 -8.96
C ALA A 296 2.86 -28.52 -9.10
N ALA A 297 2.58 -28.05 -10.32
CA ALA A 297 1.58 -27.03 -10.58
C ALA A 297 1.03 -27.13 -12.01
N THR A 298 -0.19 -26.67 -12.19
CA THR A 298 -0.84 -26.40 -13.49
C THR A 298 -1.00 -24.87 -13.59
N VAL A 299 -0.63 -24.29 -14.73
CA VAL A 299 -0.67 -22.84 -14.97
C VAL A 299 -1.42 -22.59 -16.26
N GLY A 300 -2.39 -21.71 -16.24
CA GLY A 300 -3.17 -21.36 -17.42
C GLY A 300 -3.68 -19.93 -17.40
N ARG A 301 -3.89 -19.37 -18.59
CA ARG A 301 -4.59 -18.13 -18.82
C ARG A 301 -6.09 -18.43 -18.89
N VAL A 302 -6.87 -17.72 -18.09
CA VAL A 302 -8.32 -17.80 -18.08
C VAL A 302 -8.90 -16.42 -18.38
N HIS A 303 -10.03 -16.39 -19.11
CA HIS A 303 -10.75 -15.15 -19.36
C HIS A 303 -11.94 -15.05 -18.41
N SER A 304 -12.04 -13.96 -17.66
CA SER A 304 -13.15 -13.74 -16.73
C SER A 304 -13.47 -12.26 -16.64
N GLN A 305 -14.75 -11.91 -16.74
CA GLN A 305 -15.24 -10.53 -16.62
C GLN A 305 -14.52 -9.53 -17.55
N GLY A 306 -14.26 -9.93 -18.81
CA GLY A 306 -13.66 -9.06 -19.83
C GLY A 306 -12.15 -8.87 -19.70
N ARG A 307 -11.46 -9.62 -18.81
CA ARG A 307 -10.01 -9.53 -18.66
C ARG A 307 -9.34 -10.91 -18.57
N ASP A 308 -8.09 -10.97 -18.99
CA ASP A 308 -7.25 -12.14 -18.90
C ASP A 308 -6.57 -12.21 -17.53
N LEU A 309 -6.64 -13.37 -16.91
CA LEU A 309 -6.07 -13.69 -15.61
C LEU A 309 -5.14 -14.89 -15.75
N LEU A 310 -4.10 -14.95 -14.91
CA LEU A 310 -3.28 -16.15 -14.76
C LEU A 310 -3.74 -16.90 -13.52
N VAL A 311 -4.10 -18.17 -13.70
CA VAL A 311 -4.43 -19.09 -12.59
C VAL A 311 -3.34 -20.13 -12.46
N LYS A 312 -2.72 -20.20 -11.28
CA LYS A 312 -1.73 -21.22 -10.92
C LYS A 312 -2.34 -22.14 -9.87
N ARG A 313 -2.62 -23.39 -10.26
CA ARG A 313 -3.05 -24.46 -9.36
C ARG A 313 -1.83 -25.23 -8.86
N TYR A 314 -1.73 -25.39 -7.56
CA TYR A 314 -0.69 -26.19 -6.91
C TYR A 314 -1.22 -27.58 -6.61
N ASN A 315 -0.59 -28.60 -7.21
CA ASN A 315 -1.02 -29.99 -7.16
C ASN A 315 -0.43 -30.71 -5.94
N ILE A 316 -1.17 -31.69 -5.41
CA ILE A 316 -0.67 -32.62 -4.40
C ILE A 316 0.02 -33.80 -5.14
N LYS A 317 1.33 -33.91 -4.99
CA LYS A 317 2.10 -34.94 -5.71
C LYS A 317 1.89 -36.36 -5.19
N ASN A 318 1.91 -36.58 -3.86
CA ASN A 318 1.77 -37.91 -3.21
C ASN A 318 1.31 -37.77 -1.75
N LEU A 319 0.62 -38.79 -1.21
CA LEU A 319 0.18 -38.85 0.20
C LEU A 319 1.35 -38.73 1.20
N LEU A 320 2.51 -39.32 0.91
CA LEU A 320 3.72 -39.21 1.74
C LEU A 320 4.33 -37.80 1.75
N HIS A 321 4.29 -37.10 0.62
CA HIS A 321 4.74 -35.70 0.51
C HIS A 321 3.75 -34.75 1.20
N TRP A 322 2.46 -35.06 1.10
CA TRP A 322 1.40 -34.34 1.81
C TRP A 322 1.53 -34.50 3.32
N GLY A 323 1.75 -35.71 3.86
CA GLY A 323 1.91 -35.99 5.28
C GLY A 323 3.08 -35.26 5.96
N LYS A 324 4.09 -34.84 5.19
CA LYS A 324 5.24 -34.04 5.69
C LYS A 324 5.01 -32.51 5.66
N ARG A 325 3.93 -32.02 5.02
CA ARG A 325 3.76 -30.59 4.73
C ARG A 325 2.37 -30.01 5.02
N PHE A 326 1.38 -30.82 5.41
CA PHE A 326 0.00 -30.36 5.59
C PHE A 326 -0.15 -29.23 6.63
N TRP A 327 0.78 -29.10 7.58
CA TRP A 327 0.80 -28.03 8.58
C TRP A 327 1.52 -26.74 8.13
N ARG A 328 2.30 -26.80 7.04
CA ARG A 328 3.02 -25.61 6.53
C ARG A 328 2.11 -24.82 5.59
N PRO A 329 2.27 -23.47 5.51
CA PRO A 329 1.60 -22.66 4.49
C PRO A 329 1.79 -23.27 3.10
N SER A 330 0.74 -23.20 2.25
CA SER A 330 0.85 -23.65 0.87
C SER A 330 1.79 -22.76 0.07
N ARG A 331 2.30 -23.27 -1.06
CA ARG A 331 3.07 -22.45 -1.98
C ARG A 331 2.23 -21.32 -2.58
N ALA A 332 0.92 -21.53 -2.77
CA ALA A 332 0.01 -20.49 -3.19
C ALA A 332 -0.04 -19.35 -2.18
N TRP A 333 -0.17 -19.69 -0.90
CA TRP A 333 -0.15 -18.70 0.18
C TRP A 333 1.19 -17.97 0.26
N HIS A 334 2.31 -18.69 0.15
CA HIS A 334 3.63 -18.08 0.12
C HIS A 334 3.76 -17.08 -1.04
N SER A 335 3.43 -17.50 -2.26
CA SER A 335 3.48 -16.60 -3.44
C SER A 335 2.49 -15.44 -3.35
N TRP A 336 1.32 -15.63 -2.69
CA TRP A 336 0.38 -14.55 -2.37
C TRP A 336 1.03 -13.48 -1.46
N VAL A 337 1.69 -13.90 -0.39
CA VAL A 337 2.37 -12.99 0.54
C VAL A 337 3.54 -12.29 -0.15
N GLU A 338 4.37 -13.04 -0.87
CA GLU A 338 5.57 -12.48 -1.51
C GLU A 338 5.23 -11.56 -2.69
N GLY A 339 4.19 -11.87 -3.48
CA GLY A 339 3.71 -10.96 -4.52
C GLY A 339 3.18 -9.64 -3.94
N ASN A 340 2.45 -9.70 -2.83
CA ASN A 340 2.02 -8.49 -2.11
C ASN A 340 3.22 -7.74 -1.50
N ARG A 341 4.26 -8.44 -1.02
CA ARG A 341 5.53 -7.84 -0.56
C ARG A 341 6.19 -7.05 -1.67
N LEU A 342 6.39 -7.67 -2.85
CA LEU A 342 7.03 -7.01 -3.99
C LEU A 342 6.27 -5.76 -4.40
N LEU A 343 4.93 -5.83 -4.52
CA LEU A 343 4.12 -4.66 -4.85
C LEU A 343 4.26 -3.54 -3.82
N PHE A 344 4.25 -3.87 -2.53
CA PHE A 344 4.45 -2.86 -1.47
C PHE A 344 5.82 -2.19 -1.55
N LEU A 345 6.84 -2.93 -1.97
CA LEU A 345 8.21 -2.43 -2.15
C LEU A 345 8.43 -1.72 -3.50
N GLY A 346 7.43 -1.70 -4.38
CA GLY A 346 7.52 -1.11 -5.72
C GLY A 346 8.30 -1.98 -6.72
N ILE A 347 8.58 -3.25 -6.39
CA ILE A 347 9.23 -4.21 -7.28
C ILE A 347 8.19 -4.85 -8.19
N ALA A 348 8.43 -4.83 -9.49
CA ALA A 348 7.46 -5.28 -10.48
C ALA A 348 7.19 -6.79 -10.37
N THR A 349 5.91 -7.14 -10.31
CA THR A 349 5.36 -8.51 -10.32
C THR A 349 3.89 -8.43 -10.75
N PRO A 350 3.32 -9.47 -11.37
CA PRO A 350 1.88 -9.49 -11.65
C PRO A 350 1.09 -9.28 -10.36
N LYS A 351 0.12 -8.38 -10.36
CA LYS A 351 -0.69 -8.08 -9.17
C LYS A 351 -1.40 -9.35 -8.69
N PRO A 352 -1.15 -9.84 -7.46
CA PRO A 352 -1.91 -10.93 -6.88
C PRO A 352 -3.34 -10.44 -6.59
N LEU A 353 -4.33 -11.13 -7.14
CA LEU A 353 -5.75 -10.75 -7.06
C LEU A 353 -6.50 -11.58 -6.04
N GLY A 354 -6.18 -12.90 -5.98
CA GLY A 354 -6.81 -13.80 -5.03
C GLY A 354 -6.04 -15.10 -4.83
N VAL A 355 -6.28 -15.73 -3.69
CA VAL A 355 -5.72 -17.02 -3.32
C VAL A 355 -6.79 -17.90 -2.66
N LEU A 356 -6.77 -19.19 -2.97
CA LEU A 356 -7.62 -20.20 -2.36
C LEU A 356 -6.77 -21.40 -1.92
N GLU A 357 -6.87 -21.79 -0.65
CA GLU A 357 -6.41 -23.10 -0.15
C GLU A 357 -7.63 -23.95 0.16
N LYS A 358 -7.87 -25.01 -0.58
CA LYS A 358 -8.88 -26.02 -0.21
C LYS A 358 -8.42 -26.83 1.00
N ARG A 359 -9.33 -27.15 1.91
CA ARG A 359 -9.05 -27.96 3.11
C ARG A 359 -10.13 -29.01 3.32
N THR A 360 -9.76 -30.09 3.97
CA THR A 360 -10.70 -31.07 4.53
C THR A 360 -10.37 -31.22 6.00
N LEU A 361 -11.26 -30.77 6.89
CA LEU A 361 -11.05 -30.74 8.34
C LEU A 361 -9.69 -30.12 8.73
N TRP A 362 -9.41 -28.91 8.22
CA TRP A 362 -8.15 -28.17 8.40
C TRP A 362 -6.93 -28.74 7.66
N LEU A 363 -7.01 -29.94 7.07
CA LEU A 363 -5.94 -30.53 6.29
C LEU A 363 -5.90 -29.92 4.89
N ARG A 364 -4.77 -29.32 4.53
CA ARG A 364 -4.59 -28.61 3.25
C ARG A 364 -4.63 -29.57 2.07
N ARG A 365 -5.30 -29.12 1.01
CA ARG A 365 -5.43 -29.80 -0.27
C ARG A 365 -4.85 -28.95 -1.40
N GLU A 366 -5.49 -28.96 -2.57
CA GLU A 366 -5.12 -28.11 -3.70
C GLU A 366 -5.22 -26.64 -3.31
N ALA A 367 -4.30 -25.83 -3.88
CA ALA A 367 -4.32 -24.40 -3.67
C ALA A 367 -4.18 -23.67 -5.02
N TYR A 368 -4.75 -22.49 -5.09
CA TYR A 368 -4.82 -21.68 -6.31
C TYR A 368 -4.34 -20.27 -6.01
N LEU A 369 -3.56 -19.71 -6.92
CA LEU A 369 -3.19 -18.31 -6.94
C LEU A 369 -3.70 -17.70 -8.24
N VAL A 370 -4.38 -16.57 -8.13
CA VAL A 370 -4.87 -15.80 -9.28
C VAL A 370 -4.10 -14.48 -9.31
N THR A 371 -3.50 -14.16 -10.45
CA THR A 371 -2.79 -12.91 -10.69
C THR A 371 -3.26 -12.27 -12.00
N GLU A 372 -2.88 -11.03 -12.22
CA GLU A 372 -2.94 -10.44 -13.55
C GLU A 372 -2.14 -11.28 -14.54
N HIS A 373 -2.58 -11.29 -15.80
CA HIS A 373 -1.84 -11.89 -16.90
C HIS A 373 -0.91 -10.85 -17.50
N LEU A 374 0.38 -11.17 -17.64
CA LEU A 374 1.35 -10.37 -18.37
C LEU A 374 1.40 -10.84 -19.82
N SER A 375 1.35 -9.94 -20.78
CA SER A 375 1.37 -10.22 -22.22
C SER A 375 2.70 -9.93 -22.89
N GLY A 376 3.65 -9.29 -22.19
CA GLY A 376 4.97 -9.01 -22.73
C GLY A 376 5.83 -10.26 -22.87
N PRO A 377 6.97 -10.18 -23.57
CA PRO A 377 7.92 -11.29 -23.70
C PRO A 377 8.64 -11.56 -22.39
N ASP A 378 9.03 -12.82 -22.16
CA ASP A 378 9.99 -13.12 -21.11
C ASP A 378 11.42 -12.67 -21.50
N LEU A 379 12.34 -12.69 -20.54
CA LEU A 379 13.70 -12.22 -20.75
C LEU A 379 14.46 -13.04 -21.81
N ILE A 380 14.15 -14.33 -21.95
CA ILE A 380 14.79 -15.18 -22.96
C ILE A 380 14.31 -14.78 -24.35
N GLU A 381 13.00 -14.60 -24.53
CA GLU A 381 12.41 -14.14 -25.79
C GLU A 381 12.91 -12.74 -26.15
N ALA A 382 12.91 -11.82 -25.20
CA ALA A 382 13.36 -10.44 -25.41
C ALA A 382 14.84 -10.35 -25.80
N PHE A 383 15.69 -11.20 -25.22
CA PHE A 383 17.15 -11.17 -25.43
C PHE A 383 17.63 -12.14 -26.50
N ALA A 384 16.78 -13.04 -27.03
CA ALA A 384 17.14 -13.99 -28.07
C ALA A 384 17.82 -13.38 -29.31
N PRO A 385 17.38 -12.21 -29.86
CA PRO A 385 18.02 -11.59 -31.02
C PRO A 385 19.43 -11.04 -30.73
N HIS A 386 19.79 -10.90 -29.45
CA HIS A 386 21.01 -10.21 -29.00
C HIS A 386 22.11 -11.14 -28.47
N VAL A 387 21.92 -12.47 -28.56
CA VAL A 387 22.83 -13.45 -27.94
C VAL A 387 24.26 -13.31 -28.51
N ASP A 388 24.41 -13.18 -29.82
CA ASP A 388 25.70 -13.12 -30.49
C ASP A 388 26.34 -11.73 -30.47
N THR A 389 25.53 -10.68 -30.53
CA THR A 389 26.00 -9.29 -30.61
C THR A 389 26.13 -8.64 -29.22
N GLY A 390 25.35 -9.07 -28.24
CA GLY A 390 25.21 -8.40 -26.94
C GLY A 390 24.56 -7.04 -27.00
N ASP A 391 23.98 -6.65 -28.15
CA ASP A 391 23.40 -5.31 -28.38
C ASP A 391 21.95 -5.23 -27.93
N VAL A 392 21.72 -5.41 -26.64
CA VAL A 392 20.40 -5.32 -25.98
C VAL A 392 20.02 -3.84 -25.82
N PRO A 393 18.74 -3.48 -26.01
CA PRO A 393 18.26 -2.13 -25.73
C PRO A 393 18.63 -1.65 -24.32
N GLU A 394 19.24 -0.48 -24.22
CA GLU A 394 19.75 0.03 -22.94
C GLU A 394 18.65 0.21 -21.88
N ALA A 395 17.43 0.56 -22.29
CA ALA A 395 16.27 0.65 -21.39
C ALA A 395 15.97 -0.68 -20.69
N GLN A 396 16.12 -1.82 -21.39
CA GLN A 396 15.91 -3.15 -20.82
C GLN A 396 17.04 -3.55 -19.87
N LEU A 397 18.29 -3.18 -20.18
CA LEU A 397 19.43 -3.41 -19.30
C LEU A 397 19.31 -2.56 -18.03
N GLN A 398 18.99 -1.28 -18.15
CA GLN A 398 18.76 -0.39 -16.99
C GLN A 398 17.61 -0.87 -16.10
N ALA A 399 16.54 -1.42 -16.71
CA ALA A 399 15.45 -2.02 -15.94
C ALA A 399 15.91 -3.27 -15.18
N LEU A 400 16.84 -4.07 -15.75
CA LEU A 400 17.43 -5.22 -15.07
C LEU A 400 18.33 -4.78 -13.91
N ASP A 401 19.16 -3.76 -14.11
CA ASP A 401 19.99 -3.17 -13.04
C ASP A 401 19.14 -2.67 -11.88
N ARG A 402 18.07 -1.94 -12.18
CA ARG A 402 17.12 -1.45 -11.16
C ARG A 402 16.52 -2.61 -10.36
N LEU A 403 16.08 -3.68 -11.05
CA LEU A 403 15.54 -4.85 -10.38
C LEU A 403 16.57 -5.47 -9.42
N PHE A 404 17.81 -5.69 -9.86
CA PHE A 404 18.86 -6.25 -9.01
C PHE A 404 19.26 -5.34 -7.85
N ALA A 405 19.29 -4.02 -8.08
CA ALA A 405 19.50 -3.03 -7.02
C ALA A 405 18.39 -3.07 -5.97
N ASP A 406 17.12 -3.18 -6.40
CA ASP A 406 15.96 -3.29 -5.51
C ASP A 406 15.99 -4.59 -4.70
N LEU A 407 16.28 -5.72 -5.33
CA LEU A 407 16.43 -7.02 -4.65
C LEU A 407 17.57 -6.99 -3.62
N THR A 408 18.69 -6.36 -3.97
CA THR A 408 19.84 -6.20 -3.08
C THR A 408 19.50 -5.35 -1.87
N ARG A 409 18.91 -4.19 -2.09
CA ARG A 409 18.50 -3.26 -1.02
C ARG A 409 17.53 -3.91 -0.04
N GLU A 410 16.56 -4.69 -0.53
CA GLU A 410 15.55 -5.35 0.30
C GLU A 410 16.01 -6.72 0.82
N ARG A 411 17.20 -7.17 0.47
CA ARG A 411 17.76 -8.50 0.78
C ARG A 411 16.81 -9.62 0.36
N ILE A 412 16.28 -9.54 -0.84
CA ILE A 412 15.34 -10.53 -1.39
C ILE A 412 16.10 -11.38 -2.43
N SER A 413 16.04 -12.71 -2.28
CA SER A 413 16.42 -13.66 -3.31
C SER A 413 15.19 -14.31 -3.92
N HIS A 414 15.20 -14.55 -5.22
CA HIS A 414 14.13 -15.23 -5.93
C HIS A 414 14.13 -16.75 -5.70
N GLY A 415 15.32 -17.33 -5.56
CA GLY A 415 15.53 -18.76 -5.33
C GLY A 415 15.42 -19.65 -6.58
N ASP A 416 14.82 -19.17 -7.67
CA ASP A 416 14.74 -19.81 -8.99
C ASP A 416 14.77 -18.77 -10.12
N LEU A 417 15.73 -17.83 -10.07
CA LEU A 417 15.81 -16.74 -11.03
C LEU A 417 16.32 -17.24 -12.39
N LYS A 418 15.38 -17.52 -13.29
CA LYS A 418 15.60 -17.87 -14.69
C LYS A 418 15.06 -16.77 -15.58
N GLY A 419 15.56 -16.67 -16.82
CA GLY A 419 15.05 -15.69 -17.77
C GLY A 419 13.54 -15.81 -18.05
N HIS A 420 13.00 -17.03 -18.04
CA HIS A 420 11.56 -17.28 -18.16
C HIS A 420 10.72 -16.81 -16.95
N ASN A 421 11.36 -16.41 -15.84
CA ASN A 421 10.68 -15.88 -14.66
C ASN A 421 10.74 -14.35 -14.57
N LEU A 422 11.17 -13.70 -15.65
CA LEU A 422 11.23 -12.25 -15.81
C LEU A 422 10.45 -11.84 -17.06
N PHE A 423 9.37 -11.09 -16.90
CA PHE A 423 8.53 -10.63 -18.00
C PHE A 423 8.66 -9.12 -18.19
N TRP A 424 8.76 -8.68 -19.44
CA TRP A 424 8.77 -7.27 -19.77
C TRP A 424 7.36 -6.67 -19.64
N ASP A 425 7.18 -5.75 -18.72
CA ASP A 425 5.92 -5.08 -18.48
C ASP A 425 6.12 -3.61 -18.14
N ASN A 426 5.48 -2.72 -18.90
CA ASN A 426 5.48 -1.27 -18.65
C ASN A 426 6.88 -0.69 -18.37
N GLY A 427 7.89 -1.08 -19.16
CA GLY A 427 9.27 -0.59 -19.01
C GLY A 427 10.05 -1.17 -17.83
N ARG A 428 9.58 -2.28 -17.23
CA ARG A 428 10.21 -2.96 -16.10
C ARG A 428 10.23 -4.47 -16.30
N TRP A 429 11.15 -5.16 -15.63
CA TRP A 429 11.15 -6.61 -15.53
C TRP A 429 10.34 -7.04 -14.31
N ALA A 430 9.21 -7.70 -14.57
CA ALA A 430 8.32 -8.23 -13.55
C ALA A 430 8.71 -9.67 -13.18
N LEU A 431 8.87 -9.94 -11.89
CA LEU A 431 9.17 -11.26 -11.35
C LEU A 431 7.91 -12.11 -11.27
N ILE A 432 7.98 -13.35 -11.77
CA ILE A 432 6.94 -14.38 -11.61
C ILE A 432 7.50 -15.61 -10.91
N ASP A 433 6.62 -16.55 -10.52
CA ASP A 433 6.99 -17.82 -9.86
C ASP A 433 7.74 -17.63 -8.52
N LEU A 434 7.10 -16.93 -7.59
CA LEU A 434 7.66 -16.52 -6.30
C LEU A 434 7.73 -17.65 -5.25
N ASP A 435 7.57 -18.91 -5.67
CA ASP A 435 7.45 -20.08 -4.78
C ASP A 435 8.67 -20.32 -3.87
N ALA A 436 9.85 -19.88 -4.32
CA ALA A 436 11.11 -20.05 -3.60
C ALA A 436 11.69 -18.72 -3.08
N MET A 437 10.97 -17.61 -3.28
CA MET A 437 11.41 -16.28 -2.90
C MET A 437 11.56 -16.16 -1.39
N GLN A 438 12.60 -15.44 -0.96
CA GLN A 438 12.91 -15.27 0.45
C GLN A 438 13.52 -13.89 0.74
N GLN A 439 13.07 -13.23 1.79
CA GLN A 439 13.76 -12.09 2.37
C GLN A 439 14.71 -12.55 3.47
N HIS A 440 15.94 -12.10 3.44
CA HIS A 440 17.01 -12.52 4.33
C HIS A 440 17.20 -11.54 5.49
N GLY A 441 17.40 -12.09 6.69
CA GLY A 441 17.68 -11.30 7.89
C GLY A 441 19.14 -10.87 8.06
N SER A 442 20.07 -11.43 7.25
CA SER A 442 21.51 -11.13 7.29
C SER A 442 22.08 -10.91 5.91
N ASP A 443 23.11 -10.06 5.81
CA ASP A 443 23.79 -9.76 4.56
C ASP A 443 24.54 -11.00 3.99
N ALA A 444 25.15 -11.81 4.84
CA ALA A 444 25.84 -13.03 4.42
C ALA A 444 24.89 -14.07 3.83
N GLY A 445 23.72 -14.27 4.45
CA GLY A 445 22.69 -15.18 3.93
C GLY A 445 22.13 -14.70 2.60
N PHE A 446 21.89 -13.40 2.47
CA PHE A 446 21.44 -12.77 1.24
C PHE A 446 22.51 -12.91 0.13
N ALA A 447 23.77 -12.52 0.38
CA ALA A 447 24.83 -12.53 -0.62
C ALA A 447 25.00 -13.93 -1.27
N ALA A 448 24.99 -15.00 -0.45
CA ALA A 448 25.07 -16.36 -0.96
C ALA A 448 23.86 -16.77 -1.81
N ALA A 449 22.65 -16.35 -1.44
CA ALA A 449 21.42 -16.65 -2.19
C ALA A 449 21.35 -15.84 -3.49
N HIS A 450 21.68 -14.55 -3.44
CA HIS A 450 21.72 -13.65 -4.57
C HIS A 450 22.76 -14.06 -5.62
N ALA A 451 23.94 -14.49 -5.18
CA ALA A 451 24.97 -15.04 -6.10
C ALA A 451 24.44 -16.27 -6.87
N ARG A 452 23.70 -17.16 -6.19
CA ARG A 452 23.07 -18.31 -6.87
C ARG A 452 21.99 -17.90 -7.87
N ASP A 453 21.19 -16.89 -7.55
CA ASP A 453 20.16 -16.36 -8.47
C ASP A 453 20.81 -15.75 -9.70
N ARG A 454 21.85 -14.94 -9.53
CA ARG A 454 22.63 -14.35 -10.63
C ARG A 454 23.27 -15.42 -11.52
N GLU A 455 23.94 -16.41 -10.93
CA GLU A 455 24.52 -17.50 -11.68
C GLU A 455 23.47 -18.30 -12.47
N ARG A 456 22.31 -18.54 -11.85
CA ARG A 456 21.18 -19.24 -12.51
C ARG A 456 20.64 -18.45 -13.69
N LEU A 457 20.53 -17.12 -13.58
CA LEU A 457 20.13 -16.25 -14.67
C LEU A 457 21.13 -16.32 -15.83
N LEU A 458 22.42 -16.21 -15.55
CA LEU A 458 23.50 -16.23 -16.55
C LEU A 458 23.57 -17.57 -17.30
N ARG A 459 23.17 -18.68 -16.67
CA ARG A 459 23.15 -20.02 -17.33
C ARG A 459 22.15 -20.14 -18.48
N ASN A 460 21.25 -19.17 -18.66
CA ASN A 460 20.31 -19.20 -19.80
C ASN A 460 21.00 -18.95 -21.14
N TRP A 461 22.25 -18.44 -21.14
CA TRP A 461 22.99 -18.13 -22.35
C TRP A 461 24.31 -18.85 -22.42
N PRO A 462 24.84 -19.15 -23.65
CA PRO A 462 26.13 -19.80 -23.83
C PRO A 462 27.28 -19.03 -23.18
N VAL A 463 28.23 -19.73 -22.58
CA VAL A 463 29.34 -19.12 -21.83
C VAL A 463 30.13 -18.11 -22.67
N ASN A 464 30.29 -18.37 -23.97
CA ASN A 464 31.08 -17.54 -24.89
C ASN A 464 30.24 -16.53 -25.68
N SER A 465 28.94 -16.33 -25.34
CA SER A 465 28.12 -15.35 -26.03
C SER A 465 28.45 -13.93 -25.60
N ALA A 466 28.35 -12.98 -26.52
CA ALA A 466 28.56 -11.56 -26.25
C ALA A 466 27.54 -11.04 -25.21
N LEU A 467 26.30 -11.52 -25.32
CA LEU A 467 25.26 -11.18 -24.36
C LEU A 467 25.63 -11.59 -22.93
N ARG A 468 26.06 -12.84 -22.72
CA ARG A 468 26.45 -13.31 -21.40
C ARG A 468 27.59 -12.50 -20.82
N THR A 469 28.64 -12.24 -21.62
CA THR A 469 29.79 -11.41 -21.20
C THR A 469 29.30 -10.01 -20.75
N ARG A 470 28.41 -9.40 -21.50
CA ARG A 470 27.83 -8.09 -21.15
C ARG A 470 27.02 -8.12 -19.84
N LEU A 471 26.23 -9.17 -19.65
CA LEU A 471 25.45 -9.34 -18.41
C LEU A 471 26.34 -9.62 -17.20
N GLU A 472 27.40 -10.42 -17.35
CA GLU A 472 28.40 -10.67 -16.29
C GLU A 472 29.10 -9.38 -15.85
N GLN A 473 29.48 -8.52 -16.79
CA GLN A 473 30.08 -7.21 -16.48
C GLN A 473 29.11 -6.27 -15.76
N ARG A 474 27.82 -6.36 -16.06
CA ARG A 474 26.81 -5.45 -15.54
C ARG A 474 26.22 -5.88 -14.21
N LEU A 475 26.01 -7.15 -14.02
CA LEU A 475 25.44 -7.72 -12.79
C LEU A 475 26.52 -8.08 -11.74
N GLY A 476 27.76 -7.98 -12.08
CA GLY A 476 29.01 -7.94 -11.35
C GLY A 476 29.29 -8.92 -10.25
#